data_d17d695572eb085513f617747fa93ef9
#
_entry.id   d17d695572eb085513f617747fa93ef9
#
_cell.length_a   1.000
_cell.length_b   1.000
_cell.length_c   1.000
_cell.angle_alpha   90.00
_cell.angle_beta   90.00
_cell.angle_gamma   90.00
#
_symmetry.space_group_name_H-M   'P 1'
#
loop_
_entity.id
_entity.type
_entity.pdbx_description
1 polymer ?
#
loop_
_entity_poly.entity_id
_entity_poly.type
_entity_poly.pdbx_seq_one_letter_code
_entity_poly.pdbx_strand_id
1 'polypeptide(L)'
;MFLALPVLSSCVKRPGTESGTNSTSGAPSGQTLRIPIIADARTLDPILVEDVYSHYMISLVYEGLYEYHYLKRPHEVIPALAESMPEVSKDGLTYTIKIKKGVVFRDHPVFEGGKGREITGKDVIYSWLRIADPKNPSGSMWLFEGHIKGLDQWREIQKKLPETNYDAYPEGFELVDSHTVEIKLLHKFPQLLYILAMAQTVVVPKEAVTKLGKDFARQPVGSGPYMFEEWLTGSKLSFVKNPTFREALYPSEGEAGDQEAGLLEDAGKRLPFADRVEYQIAVEDSPRWLNFKRGNSDYADIPKDFYKEAIDPQTKQLTDEFVKKGMKLSKAAEPDVTYIAFNVNHPEIKKGGPHLRKAIAHALNTEASIEQFYNGRAIKAHTPIPPGVAGYDENFVNPYKEHNLEKAKEELKKAGFPDGKGAPEIVYEGTNGTTGRQLSERFQFEVQKIGLKVRINSNEFKALQQKTNEGNAMVWGIAWLADYPDAENFLQLLYGKNKAPGPNASNFDNPKYNSLYEKVRGMADSPERRKMIREMMDIFVEEMPWIPETHRIIYRVQQPWLRNSKGGFMGGSPAKYLRIVPEVGK
;
A
#
# COMPACT_ATOMS: atom_id res chain seq x y z
N MET A 1 29.50 62.75 22.44
CA MET A 1 29.87 63.68 21.34
C MET A 1 29.52 62.97 20.03
N PHE A 2 28.37 63.32 19.50
CA PHE A 2 27.80 62.75 18.27
C PHE A 2 28.38 63.43 17.04
N LEU A 3 28.78 62.67 16.03
CA LEU A 3 29.01 63.20 14.68
C LEU A 3 28.24 62.32 13.70
N ALA A 4 27.22 62.91 13.13
CA ALA A 4 26.45 62.38 11.98
C ALA A 4 27.11 62.84 10.67
N LEU A 5 27.22 61.95 9.70
CA LEU A 5 27.59 62.27 8.31
C LEU A 5 26.45 61.84 7.39
N PRO A 6 26.10 62.65 6.41
CA PRO A 6 24.95 62.38 5.52
C PRO A 6 25.34 61.46 4.34
N VAL A 7 24.43 60.54 4.01
CA VAL A 7 24.50 59.72 2.82
C VAL A 7 23.90 60.46 1.64
N LEU A 8 24.71 60.79 0.64
CA LEU A 8 24.28 61.32 -0.66
C LEU A 8 23.82 60.18 -1.57
N SER A 9 22.55 60.23 -1.94
CA SER A 9 21.94 59.36 -2.92
C SER A 9 22.23 59.90 -4.33
N SER A 10 23.03 59.16 -5.12
CA SER A 10 23.20 59.46 -6.54
C SER A 10 22.44 58.45 -7.39
N CYS A 11 21.36 58.89 -8.04
CA CYS A 11 20.67 58.17 -9.08
C CYS A 11 21.53 58.11 -10.36
N VAL A 12 22.02 56.91 -10.70
CA VAL A 12 22.58 56.65 -12.04
C VAL A 12 21.54 55.87 -12.85
N LYS A 13 20.99 56.52 -13.86
CA LYS A 13 20.21 55.87 -14.92
C LYS A 13 21.13 55.01 -15.76
N ARG A 14 20.84 53.71 -15.85
CA ARG A 14 21.44 52.83 -16.88
C ARG A 14 20.51 52.76 -18.09
N PRO A 15 21.05 52.74 -19.32
CA PRO A 15 20.25 52.64 -20.54
C PRO A 15 19.68 51.21 -20.67
N GLY A 16 18.43 51.15 -21.17
CA GLY A 16 17.76 49.91 -21.46
C GLY A 16 18.43 49.12 -22.58
N THR A 17 18.67 47.86 -22.30
CA THR A 17 18.84 46.82 -23.31
C THR A 17 17.58 45.96 -23.31
N GLU A 18 16.75 46.18 -24.32
CA GLU A 18 15.70 45.23 -24.70
C GLU A 18 16.39 43.95 -25.16
N SER A 19 16.43 42.94 -24.31
CA SER A 19 16.62 41.56 -24.74
C SER A 19 15.28 40.86 -24.69
N GLY A 20 14.61 40.84 -25.83
CA GLY A 20 13.46 39.97 -26.04
C GLY A 20 13.88 38.50 -25.88
N THR A 21 13.66 37.95 -24.71
CA THR A 21 13.56 36.51 -24.54
C THR A 21 12.07 36.18 -24.62
N ASN A 22 11.60 35.81 -25.79
CA ASN A 22 10.40 35.04 -25.97
C ASN A 22 10.60 33.70 -25.24
N SER A 23 10.36 33.68 -23.95
CA SER A 23 10.06 32.44 -23.24
C SER A 23 8.61 32.08 -23.58
N THR A 24 8.44 31.38 -24.68
CA THR A 24 7.23 30.59 -24.91
C THR A 24 7.22 29.45 -23.88
N SER A 25 6.97 29.79 -22.65
CA SER A 25 6.44 28.85 -21.67
C SER A 25 4.95 28.69 -21.95
N GLY A 26 4.60 28.05 -23.05
CA GLY A 26 3.32 27.43 -23.21
C GLY A 26 3.22 26.38 -22.11
N ALA A 27 2.61 26.74 -20.96
CA ALA A 27 2.12 25.73 -20.04
C ALA A 27 1.21 24.83 -20.89
N PRO A 28 1.44 23.51 -20.92
CA PRO A 28 0.54 22.63 -21.65
C PRO A 28 -0.84 22.82 -21.03
N SER A 29 -1.83 23.06 -21.85
CA SER A 29 -3.26 23.12 -21.52
C SER A 29 -3.75 21.72 -21.13
N GLY A 30 -2.97 20.96 -20.35
CA GLY A 30 -3.21 19.59 -19.98
C GLY A 30 -3.99 19.47 -18.69
N GLN A 31 -4.84 18.45 -18.62
CA GLN A 31 -5.62 18.12 -17.43
C GLN A 31 -4.68 17.56 -16.34
N THR A 32 -4.50 18.32 -15.27
CA THR A 32 -3.71 17.85 -14.09
C THR A 32 -4.65 17.26 -13.05
N LEU A 33 -4.43 16.00 -12.72
CA LEU A 33 -5.09 15.31 -11.61
C LEU A 33 -4.26 15.52 -10.33
N ARG A 34 -4.89 16.07 -9.28
CA ARG A 34 -4.28 16.43 -8.00
C ARG A 34 -4.80 15.54 -6.89
N ILE A 35 -3.94 14.68 -6.35
CA ILE A 35 -4.27 13.65 -5.37
C ILE A 35 -3.59 13.97 -4.04
N PRO A 36 -4.33 14.19 -2.95
CA PRO A 36 -3.73 14.38 -1.64
C PRO A 36 -3.32 13.04 -1.02
N ILE A 37 -2.13 13.00 -0.40
CA ILE A 37 -1.63 11.86 0.37
C ILE A 37 -1.08 12.33 1.72
N ILE A 38 -1.03 11.42 2.69
CA ILE A 38 -0.64 11.75 4.07
C ILE A 38 0.82 11.47 4.40
N ALA A 39 1.54 10.79 3.52
CA ALA A 39 2.98 10.54 3.69
C ALA A 39 3.69 10.52 2.34
N ASP A 40 4.99 10.76 2.38
CA ASP A 40 5.87 10.68 1.22
C ASP A 40 6.14 9.22 0.85
N ALA A 41 6.40 8.96 -0.43
CA ALA A 41 6.90 7.67 -0.88
C ALA A 41 8.30 7.40 -0.29
N ARG A 42 8.62 6.14 -0.02
CA ARG A 42 9.96 5.75 0.44
C ARG A 42 10.91 5.53 -0.72
N THR A 43 10.39 4.98 -1.82
CA THR A 43 11.18 4.52 -2.97
C THR A 43 10.32 4.46 -4.23
N LEU A 44 10.99 4.54 -5.37
CA LEU A 44 10.40 4.22 -6.68
C LEU A 44 11.10 2.99 -7.32
N ASP A 45 11.96 2.29 -6.57
CA ASP A 45 12.48 0.99 -6.99
C ASP A 45 11.51 -0.11 -6.53
N PRO A 46 10.92 -0.89 -7.46
CA PRO A 46 9.89 -1.88 -7.14
C PRO A 46 10.28 -2.92 -6.11
N ILE A 47 11.53 -3.38 -6.09
CA ILE A 47 11.95 -4.43 -5.14
C ILE A 47 12.05 -3.95 -3.68
N LEU A 48 12.00 -2.62 -3.46
CA LEU A 48 12.10 -2.00 -2.14
C LEU A 48 10.75 -1.51 -1.61
N VAL A 49 9.66 -1.74 -2.35
CA VAL A 49 8.33 -1.25 -1.96
C VAL A 49 7.74 -2.07 -0.81
N GLU A 50 7.39 -1.38 0.27
CA GLU A 50 6.78 -1.96 1.49
C GLU A 50 5.63 -1.08 2.01
N ASP A 51 5.26 -0.02 1.28
CA ASP A 51 4.25 0.94 1.69
C ASP A 51 3.32 1.34 0.54
N VAL A 52 2.10 1.71 0.88
CA VAL A 52 1.04 2.04 -0.08
C VAL A 52 1.37 3.27 -0.94
N TYR A 53 2.12 4.25 -0.41
CA TYR A 53 2.44 5.48 -1.16
C TYR A 53 3.47 5.21 -2.24
N SER A 54 4.54 4.45 -1.93
CA SER A 54 5.48 3.95 -2.94
C SER A 54 4.77 3.08 -3.99
N HIS A 55 3.83 2.21 -3.58
CA HIS A 55 3.03 1.39 -4.48
C HIS A 55 2.22 2.26 -5.47
N TYR A 56 1.55 3.33 -5.00
CA TYR A 56 0.82 4.24 -5.90
C TYR A 56 1.73 4.84 -6.98
N MET A 57 2.92 5.29 -6.61
CA MET A 57 3.86 5.91 -7.55
C MET A 57 4.42 4.90 -8.55
N ILE A 58 4.80 3.71 -8.07
CA ILE A 58 5.34 2.62 -8.90
C ILE A 58 4.33 2.18 -9.95
N SER A 59 3.05 2.05 -9.59
CA SER A 59 1.97 1.67 -10.51
C SER A 59 1.69 2.69 -11.63
N LEU A 60 2.21 3.92 -11.53
CA LEU A 60 2.14 4.90 -12.60
C LEU A 60 3.24 4.72 -13.66
N VAL A 61 4.43 4.31 -13.22
CA VAL A 61 5.63 4.30 -14.06
C VAL A 61 5.93 2.93 -14.65
N TYR A 62 5.55 1.88 -13.96
CA TYR A 62 5.83 0.50 -14.37
C TYR A 62 4.56 -0.29 -14.64
N GLU A 63 4.72 -1.41 -15.34
CA GLU A 63 3.67 -2.38 -15.55
C GLU A 63 4.13 -3.78 -15.13
N GLY A 64 3.19 -4.56 -14.57
CA GLY A 64 3.34 -6.00 -14.35
C GLY A 64 2.88 -6.81 -15.55
N LEU A 65 3.01 -8.13 -15.50
CA LEU A 65 2.40 -9.01 -16.50
C LEU A 65 0.87 -8.97 -16.42
N TYR A 66 0.35 -8.80 -15.21
CA TYR A 66 -1.07 -8.73 -14.90
C TYR A 66 -1.38 -7.48 -14.09
N GLU A 67 -2.66 -7.09 -14.08
CA GLU A 67 -3.19 -6.00 -13.26
C GLU A 67 -4.62 -6.34 -12.80
N TYR A 68 -5.18 -5.55 -11.87
CA TYR A 68 -6.58 -5.72 -11.46
C TYR A 68 -7.53 -4.95 -12.38
N HIS A 69 -8.66 -5.59 -12.69
CA HIS A 69 -9.77 -4.93 -13.38
C HIS A 69 -10.29 -3.76 -12.53
N TYR A 70 -10.38 -2.56 -13.14
CA TYR A 70 -10.66 -1.33 -12.37
C TYR A 70 -12.02 -1.34 -11.68
N LEU A 71 -13.06 -1.83 -12.34
CA LEU A 71 -14.44 -1.71 -11.88
C LEU A 71 -14.98 -2.95 -11.15
N LYS A 72 -14.48 -4.15 -11.45
CA LYS A 72 -15.04 -5.40 -10.89
C LYS A 72 -14.69 -5.63 -9.41
N ARG A 73 -15.72 -6.05 -8.65
CA ARG A 73 -15.63 -6.56 -7.27
C ARG A 73 -16.50 -7.83 -7.18
N PRO A 74 -15.99 -8.96 -6.66
CA PRO A 74 -14.63 -9.19 -6.18
C PRO A 74 -13.56 -8.87 -7.23
N HIS A 75 -12.36 -8.53 -6.75
CA HIS A 75 -11.25 -8.13 -7.63
C HIS A 75 -10.88 -9.25 -8.60
N GLU A 76 -10.79 -8.92 -9.87
CA GLU A 76 -10.41 -9.82 -10.95
C GLU A 76 -9.06 -9.40 -11.53
N VAL A 77 -8.15 -10.37 -11.70
CA VAL A 77 -6.85 -10.16 -12.36
C VAL A 77 -7.03 -10.28 -13.87
N ILE A 78 -6.50 -9.33 -14.62
CA ILE A 78 -6.54 -9.26 -16.08
C ILE A 78 -5.14 -9.09 -16.67
N PRO A 79 -4.93 -9.43 -17.95
CA PRO A 79 -3.64 -9.24 -18.62
C PRO A 79 -3.26 -7.75 -18.76
N ALA A 80 -2.00 -7.40 -18.43
CA ALA A 80 -1.38 -6.07 -18.66
C ALA A 80 -0.30 -6.17 -19.74
N LEU A 81 0.94 -6.53 -19.39
CA LEU A 81 2.00 -6.83 -20.37
C LEU A 81 1.84 -8.25 -20.97
N ALA A 82 1.15 -9.16 -20.28
CA ALA A 82 0.81 -10.45 -20.86
C ALA A 82 -0.26 -10.30 -21.98
N GLU A 83 -0.21 -11.12 -23.04
CA GLU A 83 -1.21 -11.14 -24.11
C GLU A 83 -2.56 -11.68 -23.60
N SER A 84 -2.52 -12.68 -22.73
CA SER A 84 -3.68 -13.39 -22.19
C SER A 84 -3.40 -13.90 -20.77
N MET A 85 -4.39 -14.54 -20.14
CA MET A 85 -4.16 -15.36 -18.96
C MET A 85 -3.19 -16.49 -19.30
N PRO A 86 -2.38 -17.00 -18.33
CA PRO A 86 -1.36 -18.00 -18.61
C PRO A 86 -1.96 -19.33 -19.04
N GLU A 87 -1.26 -20.06 -19.88
CA GLU A 87 -1.52 -21.47 -20.10
C GLU A 87 -0.96 -22.28 -18.92
N VAL A 88 -1.81 -23.03 -18.22
CA VAL A 88 -1.40 -23.79 -17.03
C VAL A 88 -1.38 -25.28 -17.33
N SER A 89 -0.28 -25.96 -17.00
CA SER A 89 -0.13 -27.40 -17.17
C SER A 89 -1.18 -28.20 -16.38
N LYS A 90 -1.47 -29.42 -16.77
CA LYS A 90 -2.50 -30.29 -16.15
C LYS A 90 -2.26 -30.53 -14.65
N ASP A 91 -1.01 -30.59 -14.22
CA ASP A 91 -0.62 -30.74 -12.79
C ASP A 91 -0.72 -29.42 -12.02
N GLY A 92 -0.88 -28.28 -12.72
CA GLY A 92 -0.95 -26.95 -12.14
C GLY A 92 0.42 -26.41 -11.67
N LEU A 93 1.53 -26.96 -12.16
CA LEU A 93 2.87 -26.61 -11.72
C LEU A 93 3.68 -25.78 -12.72
N THR A 94 3.25 -25.69 -14.00
CA THR A 94 3.91 -24.87 -15.02
C THR A 94 2.93 -23.85 -15.57
N TYR A 95 3.35 -22.59 -15.59
CA TYR A 95 2.60 -21.45 -16.12
C TYR A 95 3.38 -20.88 -17.30
N THR A 96 2.82 -20.99 -18.51
CA THR A 96 3.39 -20.41 -19.75
C THR A 96 2.71 -19.07 -20.02
N ILE A 97 3.50 -18.00 -20.08
CA ILE A 97 3.02 -16.62 -20.21
C ILE A 97 3.60 -15.99 -21.48
N LYS A 98 2.72 -15.54 -22.38
CA LYS A 98 3.08 -14.80 -23.59
C LYS A 98 3.05 -13.29 -23.31
N ILE A 99 4.09 -12.57 -23.71
CA ILE A 99 4.27 -11.13 -23.51
C ILE A 99 3.86 -10.42 -24.80
N LYS A 100 3.11 -9.31 -24.67
CA LYS A 100 2.71 -8.46 -25.79
C LYS A 100 3.93 -7.95 -26.54
N LYS A 101 3.95 -8.12 -27.87
CA LYS A 101 4.98 -7.57 -28.76
C LYS A 101 4.75 -6.07 -29.00
N GLY A 102 5.83 -5.35 -29.30
CA GLY A 102 5.79 -3.92 -29.60
C GLY A 102 5.59 -3.00 -28.40
N VAL A 103 5.56 -3.52 -27.17
CA VAL A 103 5.54 -2.70 -25.95
C VAL A 103 6.97 -2.27 -25.63
N VAL A 104 7.18 -0.96 -25.47
CA VAL A 104 8.51 -0.38 -25.25
C VAL A 104 8.61 0.30 -23.89
N PHE A 105 9.82 0.34 -23.33
CA PHE A 105 10.13 1.28 -22.25
C PHE A 105 10.04 2.72 -22.76
N ARG A 106 9.79 3.67 -21.87
CA ARG A 106 9.82 5.09 -22.24
C ARG A 106 11.21 5.51 -22.73
N ASP A 107 11.27 6.51 -23.60
CA ASP A 107 12.53 7.13 -24.03
C ASP A 107 13.29 7.69 -22.82
N HIS A 108 14.59 7.35 -22.70
CA HIS A 108 15.44 7.81 -21.62
C HIS A 108 16.93 7.67 -21.99
N PRO A 109 17.83 8.57 -21.52
CA PRO A 109 19.28 8.49 -21.80
C PRO A 109 19.98 7.22 -21.34
N VAL A 110 19.36 6.38 -20.53
CA VAL A 110 19.91 5.07 -20.16
C VAL A 110 19.96 4.09 -21.34
N PHE A 111 19.11 4.28 -22.35
CA PHE A 111 19.10 3.45 -23.56
C PHE A 111 20.04 3.98 -24.62
N GLU A 112 20.43 3.13 -25.56
CA GLU A 112 21.22 3.53 -26.73
C GLU A 112 20.41 4.54 -27.56
N GLY A 113 21.07 5.64 -27.95
CA GLY A 113 20.42 6.73 -28.67
C GLY A 113 19.27 7.41 -27.92
N GLY A 114 19.10 7.14 -26.62
CA GLY A 114 18.02 7.72 -25.80
C GLY A 114 16.63 7.14 -26.07
N LYS A 115 16.50 6.12 -26.93
CA LYS A 115 15.24 5.49 -27.31
C LYS A 115 14.93 4.25 -26.50
N GLY A 116 13.71 4.20 -25.92
CA GLY A 116 13.22 3.02 -25.23
C GLY A 116 13.16 1.82 -26.18
N ARG A 117 13.67 0.68 -25.74
CA ARG A 117 13.61 -0.57 -26.46
C ARG A 117 12.39 -1.42 -26.08
N GLU A 118 12.09 -2.40 -26.90
CA GLU A 118 11.01 -3.38 -26.64
C GLU A 118 11.28 -4.19 -25.38
N ILE A 119 10.21 -4.47 -24.64
CA ILE A 119 10.18 -5.36 -23.46
C ILE A 119 10.20 -6.79 -23.94
N THR A 120 11.03 -7.61 -23.32
CA THR A 120 11.16 -9.03 -23.62
C THR A 120 11.06 -9.90 -22.36
N GLY A 121 10.96 -11.21 -22.54
CA GLY A 121 11.00 -12.16 -21.43
C GLY A 121 12.26 -12.09 -20.56
N LYS A 122 13.39 -11.60 -21.15
CA LYS A 122 14.61 -11.35 -20.37
C LYS A 122 14.39 -10.27 -19.29
N ASP A 123 13.65 -9.21 -19.62
CA ASP A 123 13.37 -8.13 -18.67
C ASP A 123 12.47 -8.61 -17.53
N VAL A 124 11.50 -9.46 -17.87
CA VAL A 124 10.59 -10.09 -16.89
C VAL A 124 11.40 -10.95 -15.91
N ILE A 125 12.19 -11.90 -16.41
CA ILE A 125 13.00 -12.79 -15.55
C ILE A 125 14.02 -11.98 -14.75
N TYR A 126 14.68 -10.99 -15.38
CA TYR A 126 15.60 -10.09 -14.69
C TYR A 126 14.93 -9.39 -13.50
N SER A 127 13.74 -8.85 -13.71
CA SER A 127 13.00 -8.13 -12.66
C SER A 127 12.69 -9.04 -11.47
N TRP A 128 12.28 -10.28 -11.72
CA TRP A 128 11.99 -11.26 -10.67
C TRP A 128 13.26 -11.75 -9.95
N LEU A 129 14.36 -11.94 -10.70
CA LEU A 129 15.65 -12.32 -10.10
C LEU A 129 16.22 -11.21 -9.19
N ARG A 130 15.91 -9.92 -9.47
CA ARG A 130 16.28 -8.83 -8.56
C ARG A 130 15.64 -8.97 -7.18
N ILE A 131 14.43 -9.50 -7.08
CA ILE A 131 13.75 -9.77 -5.80
C ILE A 131 14.50 -10.86 -5.02
N ALA A 132 14.96 -11.90 -5.73
CA ALA A 132 15.65 -13.03 -5.14
C ALA A 132 17.17 -12.80 -4.92
N ASP A 133 17.73 -11.72 -5.46
CA ASP A 133 19.16 -11.44 -5.34
C ASP A 133 19.55 -11.17 -3.88
N PRO A 134 20.44 -12.01 -3.28
CA PRO A 134 20.84 -11.86 -1.89
C PRO A 134 21.67 -10.59 -1.60
N LYS A 135 22.15 -9.89 -2.64
CA LYS A 135 22.89 -8.64 -2.53
C LYS A 135 22.00 -7.41 -2.56
N ASN A 136 20.74 -7.58 -2.96
CA ASN A 136 19.75 -6.51 -2.92
C ASN A 136 19.05 -6.48 -1.55
N PRO A 137 18.79 -5.31 -0.98
CA PRO A 137 18.08 -5.17 0.29
C PRO A 137 16.55 -5.34 0.12
N SER A 138 16.12 -6.31 -0.69
CA SER A 138 14.69 -6.58 -0.91
C SER A 138 14.06 -7.28 0.28
N GLY A 139 12.99 -6.72 0.83
CA GLY A 139 12.12 -7.40 1.80
C GLY A 139 11.11 -8.35 1.15
N SER A 140 11.11 -8.46 -0.20
CA SER A 140 10.02 -9.09 -0.98
C SER A 140 10.29 -10.54 -1.39
N MET A 141 11.36 -11.18 -0.88
CA MET A 141 11.68 -12.59 -1.22
C MET A 141 10.53 -13.56 -0.87
N TRP A 142 9.74 -13.23 0.15
CA TRP A 142 8.57 -14.01 0.56
C TRP A 142 7.56 -14.29 -0.57
N LEU A 143 7.55 -13.47 -1.61
CA LEU A 143 6.70 -13.65 -2.81
C LEU A 143 7.03 -14.94 -3.57
N PHE A 144 8.28 -15.38 -3.54
CA PHE A 144 8.78 -16.50 -4.34
C PHE A 144 9.41 -17.62 -3.51
N GLU A 145 9.82 -17.34 -2.26
CA GLU A 145 10.54 -18.29 -1.40
C GLU A 145 9.75 -19.58 -1.18
N GLY A 146 10.38 -20.70 -1.49
CA GLY A 146 9.76 -22.02 -1.34
C GLY A 146 8.64 -22.31 -2.33
N HIS A 147 8.42 -21.47 -3.36
CA HIS A 147 7.40 -21.66 -4.39
C HIS A 147 8.01 -22.00 -5.76
N ILE A 148 9.09 -21.33 -6.14
CA ILE A 148 9.70 -21.42 -7.46
C ILE A 148 10.80 -22.46 -7.50
N LYS A 149 10.76 -23.37 -8.48
CA LYS A 149 11.70 -24.48 -8.59
C LYS A 149 13.15 -23.98 -8.75
N GLY A 150 14.05 -24.39 -7.87
CA GLY A 150 15.47 -24.05 -7.93
C GLY A 150 15.83 -22.62 -7.55
N LEU A 151 14.87 -21.74 -7.20
CA LEU A 151 15.16 -20.34 -6.90
C LEU A 151 15.94 -20.16 -5.60
N ASP A 152 15.60 -20.91 -4.55
CA ASP A 152 16.30 -20.85 -3.26
C ASP A 152 17.74 -21.34 -3.40
N GLN A 153 17.98 -22.40 -4.20
CA GLN A 153 19.33 -22.87 -4.55
C GLN A 153 20.10 -21.85 -5.36
N TRP A 154 19.46 -21.23 -6.36
CA TRP A 154 20.06 -20.14 -7.14
C TRP A 154 20.54 -19.02 -6.22
N ARG A 155 19.71 -18.61 -5.28
CA ARG A 155 20.03 -17.57 -4.30
C ARG A 155 21.26 -17.92 -3.46
N GLU A 156 21.37 -19.17 -2.96
CA GLU A 156 22.53 -19.63 -2.21
C GLU A 156 23.83 -19.67 -3.05
N ILE A 157 23.72 -19.94 -4.35
CA ILE A 157 24.85 -19.86 -5.28
C ILE A 157 25.28 -18.39 -5.46
N GLN A 158 24.32 -17.48 -5.69
CA GLN A 158 24.62 -16.06 -5.91
C GLN A 158 25.26 -15.39 -4.69
N LYS A 159 25.00 -15.84 -3.47
CA LYS A 159 25.70 -15.36 -2.25
C LYS A 159 27.22 -15.52 -2.34
N LYS A 160 27.69 -16.57 -3.02
CA LYS A 160 29.11 -16.94 -3.11
C LYS A 160 29.84 -16.22 -4.25
N LEU A 161 29.13 -15.62 -5.21
CA LEU A 161 29.72 -14.92 -6.34
C LEU A 161 30.07 -13.48 -5.95
N PRO A 162 31.09 -12.85 -6.56
CA PRO A 162 31.39 -11.42 -6.34
C PRO A 162 30.22 -10.53 -6.79
N GLU A 163 29.62 -10.84 -7.94
CA GLU A 163 28.45 -10.18 -8.51
C GLU A 163 27.37 -11.21 -8.85
N THR A 164 26.10 -10.80 -8.81
CA THR A 164 24.98 -11.67 -9.16
C THR A 164 24.96 -11.93 -10.66
N ASN A 165 24.92 -13.19 -11.04
CA ASN A 165 24.78 -13.60 -12.44
C ASN A 165 23.29 -13.72 -12.80
N TYR A 166 22.73 -12.67 -13.37
CA TYR A 166 21.34 -12.63 -13.82
C TYR A 166 21.08 -13.40 -15.13
N ASP A 167 22.12 -13.86 -15.82
CA ASP A 167 21.98 -14.66 -17.04
C ASP A 167 21.95 -16.18 -16.75
N ALA A 168 22.24 -16.59 -15.51
CA ALA A 168 22.07 -17.95 -15.02
C ALA A 168 20.72 -18.11 -14.32
N TYR A 169 19.71 -18.59 -15.02
CA TYR A 169 18.36 -18.73 -14.50
C TYR A 169 18.21 -19.95 -13.57
N PRO A 170 17.42 -19.87 -12.50
CA PRO A 170 16.96 -21.05 -11.73
C PRO A 170 16.08 -21.93 -12.62
N GLU A 171 15.95 -23.21 -12.28
CA GLU A 171 15.14 -24.16 -13.06
C GLU A 171 13.66 -23.72 -13.20
N GLY A 172 13.17 -22.93 -12.24
CA GLY A 172 11.80 -22.43 -12.21
C GLY A 172 11.49 -21.25 -13.13
N PHE A 173 12.50 -20.62 -13.75
CA PHE A 173 12.30 -19.56 -14.73
C PHE A 173 12.94 -19.95 -16.07
N GLU A 174 12.12 -20.08 -17.09
CA GLU A 174 12.59 -20.42 -18.44
C GLU A 174 12.19 -19.35 -19.44
N LEU A 175 13.15 -18.94 -20.24
CA LEU A 175 12.95 -18.10 -21.41
C LEU A 175 12.76 -19.01 -22.63
N VAL A 176 11.49 -19.31 -22.99
CA VAL A 176 11.16 -20.19 -24.12
C VAL A 176 11.52 -19.53 -25.45
N ASP A 177 11.14 -18.26 -25.59
CA ASP A 177 11.56 -17.37 -26.67
C ASP A 177 11.57 -15.91 -26.18
N SER A 178 11.83 -14.94 -27.08
CA SER A 178 11.94 -13.53 -26.69
C SER A 178 10.70 -12.95 -26.00
N HIS A 179 9.51 -13.54 -26.22
CA HIS A 179 8.23 -13.07 -25.70
C HIS A 179 7.42 -14.16 -24.96
N THR A 180 8.07 -15.28 -24.63
CA THR A 180 7.42 -16.37 -23.88
C THR A 180 8.28 -16.78 -22.71
N VAL A 181 7.73 -16.71 -21.50
CA VAL A 181 8.37 -17.17 -20.26
C VAL A 181 7.56 -18.28 -19.61
N GLU A 182 8.26 -19.22 -18.98
CA GLU A 182 7.63 -20.23 -18.13
C GLU A 182 8.05 -20.05 -16.68
N ILE A 183 7.07 -20.26 -15.79
CA ILE A 183 7.27 -20.35 -14.33
C ILE A 183 6.97 -21.78 -13.92
N LYS A 184 7.96 -22.48 -13.32
CA LYS A 184 7.79 -23.83 -12.79
C LYS A 184 7.80 -23.82 -11.26
N LEU A 185 6.75 -24.33 -10.67
CA LEU A 185 6.48 -24.32 -9.25
C LEU A 185 6.90 -25.61 -8.57
N LEU A 186 7.23 -25.56 -7.29
CA LEU A 186 7.45 -26.72 -6.42
C LEU A 186 6.13 -27.38 -5.99
N HIS A 187 5.07 -26.60 -5.89
CA HIS A 187 3.72 -27.01 -5.51
C HIS A 187 2.70 -26.02 -6.07
N LYS A 188 1.43 -26.40 -6.07
CA LYS A 188 0.35 -25.49 -6.51
C LYS A 188 0.38 -24.21 -5.69
N PHE A 189 0.28 -23.07 -6.38
CA PHE A 189 0.35 -21.75 -5.80
C PHE A 189 -0.76 -20.86 -6.38
N PRO A 190 -1.99 -20.94 -5.82
CA PRO A 190 -3.15 -20.21 -6.35
C PRO A 190 -2.97 -18.68 -6.37
N GLN A 191 -2.13 -18.14 -5.49
CA GLN A 191 -1.86 -16.70 -5.37
C GLN A 191 -0.90 -16.17 -6.45
N LEU A 192 -0.29 -17.03 -7.27
CA LEU A 192 0.73 -16.61 -8.25
C LEU A 192 0.27 -15.45 -9.14
N LEU A 193 -0.97 -15.47 -9.63
CA LEU A 193 -1.48 -14.41 -10.49
C LEU A 193 -1.63 -13.07 -9.75
N TYR A 194 -2.03 -13.10 -8.48
CA TYR A 194 -2.05 -11.92 -7.65
C TYR A 194 -0.64 -11.35 -7.46
N ILE A 195 0.34 -12.23 -7.19
CA ILE A 195 1.75 -11.83 -7.04
C ILE A 195 2.28 -11.20 -8.33
N LEU A 196 1.95 -11.75 -9.49
CA LEU A 196 2.36 -11.20 -10.79
C LEU A 196 1.63 -9.88 -11.17
N ALA A 197 0.66 -9.47 -10.37
CA ALA A 197 -0.01 -8.16 -10.48
C ALA A 197 0.47 -7.16 -9.41
N MET A 198 1.41 -7.53 -8.54
CA MET A 198 1.94 -6.67 -7.48
C MET A 198 3.03 -5.71 -7.98
N ALA A 199 3.18 -4.58 -7.27
CA ALA A 199 4.19 -3.58 -7.59
C ALA A 199 5.64 -4.09 -7.53
N GLN A 200 5.92 -5.10 -6.72
CA GLN A 200 7.25 -5.69 -6.58
C GLN A 200 7.68 -6.48 -7.84
N THR A 201 6.71 -7.03 -8.58
CA THR A 201 6.96 -7.93 -9.72
C THR A 201 6.83 -7.24 -11.08
N VAL A 202 6.69 -5.92 -11.10
CA VAL A 202 6.66 -5.13 -12.34
C VAL A 202 7.98 -5.21 -13.09
N VAL A 203 7.92 -4.95 -14.39
CA VAL A 203 9.07 -5.11 -15.30
C VAL A 203 9.91 -3.84 -15.35
N VAL A 204 11.22 -3.99 -15.12
CA VAL A 204 12.20 -2.91 -15.15
C VAL A 204 13.32 -3.19 -16.15
N PRO A 205 13.88 -2.17 -16.84
CA PRO A 205 15.00 -2.35 -17.74
C PRO A 205 16.33 -2.47 -16.97
N LYS A 206 17.12 -3.51 -17.29
CA LYS A 206 18.44 -3.75 -16.68
C LYS A 206 19.37 -2.54 -16.85
N GLU A 207 19.29 -1.86 -17.99
CA GLU A 207 20.10 -0.67 -18.30
C GLU A 207 19.86 0.47 -17.31
N ALA A 208 18.60 0.72 -16.92
CA ALA A 208 18.30 1.78 -15.96
C ALA A 208 18.83 1.43 -14.57
N VAL A 209 18.57 0.20 -14.11
CA VAL A 209 19.08 -0.27 -12.82
C VAL A 209 20.62 -0.16 -12.75
N THR A 210 21.30 -0.62 -13.81
CA THR A 210 22.78 -0.64 -13.85
C THR A 210 23.38 0.76 -13.94
N LYS A 211 22.85 1.62 -14.84
CA LYS A 211 23.42 2.95 -15.07
C LYS A 211 23.09 3.97 -13.99
N LEU A 212 21.89 3.89 -13.41
CA LEU A 212 21.46 4.81 -12.36
C LEU A 212 21.87 4.33 -10.95
N GLY A 213 22.12 3.03 -10.77
CA GLY A 213 22.50 2.49 -9.47
C GLY A 213 21.53 2.89 -8.36
N LYS A 214 22.04 3.56 -7.31
CA LYS A 214 21.20 4.01 -6.16
C LYS A 214 20.17 5.08 -6.56
N ASP A 215 20.42 5.83 -7.62
CA ASP A 215 19.51 6.88 -8.08
C ASP A 215 18.27 6.29 -8.76
N PHE A 216 18.29 5.01 -9.16
CA PHE A 216 17.13 4.32 -9.73
C PHE A 216 15.89 4.38 -8.80
N ALA A 217 16.11 4.36 -7.49
CA ALA A 217 15.05 4.50 -6.50
C ALA A 217 14.35 5.89 -6.50
N ARG A 218 14.91 6.87 -7.21
CA ARG A 218 14.35 8.23 -7.36
C ARG A 218 14.19 8.67 -8.82
N GLN A 219 14.73 7.93 -9.75
CA GLN A 219 14.68 8.20 -11.20
C GLN A 219 14.14 6.95 -11.93
N PRO A 220 12.87 6.61 -11.76
CA PRO A 220 12.29 5.40 -12.30
C PRO A 220 12.18 5.47 -13.84
N VAL A 221 12.42 4.34 -14.51
CA VAL A 221 12.28 4.19 -15.96
C VAL A 221 11.48 2.92 -16.23
N GLY A 222 10.28 3.06 -16.79
CA GLY A 222 9.38 1.95 -17.04
C GLY A 222 8.58 2.10 -18.34
N SER A 223 7.54 1.28 -18.51
CA SER A 223 6.61 1.29 -19.64
C SER A 223 5.23 1.85 -19.28
N GLY A 224 5.00 2.21 -18.02
CA GLY A 224 3.70 2.56 -17.48
C GLY A 224 3.04 3.79 -18.11
N PRO A 225 1.79 4.08 -17.71
CA PRO A 225 0.98 5.15 -18.29
C PRO A 225 1.54 6.55 -18.09
N TYR A 226 2.41 6.72 -17.10
CA TYR A 226 3.03 8.00 -16.81
C TYR A 226 4.54 7.87 -16.66
N MET A 227 5.24 8.99 -16.90
CA MET A 227 6.67 9.17 -16.67
C MET A 227 6.87 10.02 -15.43
N PHE A 228 7.84 9.66 -14.62
CA PHE A 228 8.28 10.48 -13.50
C PHE A 228 8.82 11.83 -14.00
N GLU A 229 8.44 12.92 -13.34
CA GLU A 229 8.86 14.27 -13.65
C GLU A 229 9.63 14.91 -12.49
N GLU A 230 9.06 14.93 -11.29
CA GLU A 230 9.65 15.64 -10.14
C GLU A 230 9.27 14.98 -8.81
N TRP A 231 10.19 14.99 -7.87
CA TRP A 231 9.96 14.65 -6.47
C TRP A 231 10.52 15.71 -5.54
N LEU A 232 9.68 16.57 -5.03
CA LEU A 232 9.98 17.50 -3.94
C LEU A 232 9.62 16.83 -2.62
N THR A 233 10.63 16.29 -1.95
CA THR A 233 10.48 15.53 -0.69
C THR A 233 9.66 16.29 0.34
N GLY A 234 8.65 15.63 0.93
CA GLY A 234 7.74 16.21 1.91
C GLY A 234 6.71 17.20 1.33
N SER A 235 6.67 17.40 0.00
CA SER A 235 5.77 18.36 -0.65
C SER A 235 4.94 17.71 -1.75
N LYS A 236 5.56 17.22 -2.81
CA LYS A 236 4.85 16.62 -3.95
C LYS A 236 5.67 15.65 -4.77
N LEU A 237 4.97 14.76 -5.48
CA LEU A 237 5.52 13.98 -6.59
C LEU A 237 4.66 14.26 -7.84
N SER A 238 5.33 14.45 -8.99
CA SER A 238 4.66 14.78 -10.25
C SER A 238 5.04 13.78 -11.34
N PHE A 239 4.04 13.47 -12.16
CA PHE A 239 4.16 12.52 -13.27
C PHE A 239 3.44 13.09 -14.49
N VAL A 240 4.01 12.89 -15.68
CA VAL A 240 3.43 13.32 -16.96
C VAL A 240 3.07 12.10 -17.81
N LYS A 241 2.05 12.23 -18.64
CA LYS A 241 1.60 11.18 -19.55
C LYS A 241 2.74 10.65 -20.40
N ASN A 242 2.86 9.31 -20.44
CA ASN A 242 3.87 8.63 -21.25
C ASN A 242 3.38 8.54 -22.72
N PRO A 243 4.05 9.21 -23.68
CA PRO A 243 3.62 9.18 -25.08
C PRO A 243 3.84 7.83 -25.75
N THR A 244 4.72 6.99 -25.20
CA THR A 244 5.00 5.64 -25.70
C THR A 244 4.20 4.55 -25.00
N PHE A 245 3.27 4.93 -24.08
CA PHE A 245 2.43 3.96 -23.40
C PHE A 245 1.59 3.16 -24.41
N ARG A 246 1.59 1.84 -24.21
CA ARG A 246 0.81 0.91 -25.04
C ARG A 246 -0.66 1.31 -25.12
N GLU A 247 -1.37 0.74 -26.07
CA GLU A 247 -2.83 0.86 -26.07
C GLU A 247 -3.42 0.13 -24.86
N ALA A 248 -4.19 0.88 -24.07
CA ALA A 248 -5.01 0.37 -22.99
C ALA A 248 -6.33 1.14 -22.98
N LEU A 249 -7.43 0.43 -22.79
CA LEU A 249 -8.77 1.01 -22.88
C LEU A 249 -9.44 1.02 -21.50
N TYR A 250 -10.29 2.02 -21.27
CA TYR A 250 -11.13 2.07 -20.10
C TYR A 250 -12.14 0.91 -20.14
N PRO A 251 -12.43 0.22 -19.01
CA PRO A 251 -13.32 -0.92 -18.96
C PRO A 251 -14.70 -0.65 -19.56
N SER A 252 -15.22 -1.62 -20.31
CA SER A 252 -16.57 -1.60 -20.89
C SER A 252 -17.62 -2.33 -20.03
N GLU A 253 -17.18 -2.97 -18.96
CA GLU A 253 -18.03 -3.69 -18.00
C GLU A 253 -17.61 -3.39 -16.55
N GLY A 254 -18.55 -3.53 -15.61
CA GLY A 254 -18.36 -3.28 -14.20
C GLY A 254 -19.32 -4.09 -13.35
N GLU A 255 -19.59 -3.62 -12.13
CA GLU A 255 -20.60 -4.20 -11.24
C GLU A 255 -22.00 -3.63 -11.49
N ALA A 256 -23.00 -4.27 -10.89
CA ALA A 256 -24.34 -3.70 -10.81
C ALA A 256 -24.29 -2.31 -10.18
N GLY A 257 -24.94 -1.33 -10.83
CA GLY A 257 -24.94 0.08 -10.40
C GLY A 257 -23.83 0.95 -10.97
N ASP A 258 -22.77 0.40 -11.59
CA ASP A 258 -21.69 1.19 -12.18
C ASP A 258 -22.16 2.01 -13.39
N GLN A 259 -23.13 1.48 -14.15
CA GLN A 259 -23.74 2.20 -15.27
C GLN A 259 -24.52 3.42 -14.76
N GLU A 260 -25.37 3.25 -13.76
CA GLU A 260 -26.17 4.29 -13.14
C GLU A 260 -25.31 5.34 -12.42
N ALA A 261 -24.15 4.91 -11.90
CA ALA A 261 -23.16 5.82 -11.31
C ALA A 261 -22.35 6.62 -12.35
N GLY A 262 -22.55 6.34 -13.65
CA GLY A 262 -21.83 7.00 -14.76
C GLY A 262 -20.38 6.50 -14.93
N LEU A 263 -20.02 5.35 -14.30
CA LEU A 263 -18.67 4.81 -14.37
C LEU A 263 -18.36 4.12 -15.71
N LEU A 264 -19.35 3.88 -16.56
CA LEU A 264 -19.19 3.29 -17.89
C LEU A 264 -19.31 4.32 -19.05
N GLU A 265 -19.43 5.63 -18.75
CA GLU A 265 -19.51 6.68 -19.78
C GLU A 265 -18.25 6.77 -20.68
N ASP A 266 -17.12 6.33 -20.15
CA ASP A 266 -15.84 6.35 -20.87
C ASP A 266 -15.41 4.95 -21.38
N ALA A 267 -16.32 3.99 -21.40
CA ALA A 267 -16.07 2.64 -21.92
C ALA A 267 -15.37 2.64 -23.28
N GLY A 268 -14.29 1.88 -23.39
CA GLY A 268 -13.52 1.74 -24.65
C GLY A 268 -12.65 2.96 -25.02
N LYS A 269 -12.62 4.03 -24.24
CA LYS A 269 -11.71 5.17 -24.49
C LYS A 269 -10.29 4.84 -24.07
N ARG A 270 -9.32 5.41 -24.81
CA ARG A 270 -7.89 5.19 -24.56
C ARG A 270 -7.42 5.83 -23.25
N LEU A 271 -6.66 5.07 -22.48
CA LEU A 271 -5.98 5.48 -21.24
C LEU A 271 -4.54 5.97 -21.52
N PRO A 272 -3.92 6.74 -20.59
CA PRO A 272 -4.52 7.40 -19.44
C PRO A 272 -5.27 8.67 -19.84
N PHE A 273 -6.25 9.11 -19.02
CA PHE A 273 -7.02 10.30 -19.32
C PHE A 273 -6.28 11.60 -18.97
N ALA A 274 -5.77 11.71 -17.73
CA ALA A 274 -5.07 12.91 -17.28
C ALA A 274 -3.71 13.05 -17.97
N ASP A 275 -3.31 14.28 -18.32
CA ASP A 275 -2.01 14.55 -18.94
C ASP A 275 -0.89 14.63 -17.89
N ARG A 276 -1.25 14.98 -16.65
CA ARG A 276 -0.35 15.08 -15.49
C ARG A 276 -1.05 14.57 -14.24
N VAL A 277 -0.28 13.92 -13.37
CA VAL A 277 -0.71 13.50 -12.03
C VAL A 277 0.22 14.15 -11.02
N GLU A 278 -0.34 14.80 -10.01
CA GLU A 278 0.39 15.40 -8.91
C GLU A 278 -0.11 14.85 -7.58
N TYR A 279 0.76 14.16 -6.87
CA TYR A 279 0.51 13.75 -5.50
C TYR A 279 1.00 14.82 -4.54
N GLN A 280 0.08 15.37 -3.75
CA GLN A 280 0.33 16.47 -2.82
C GLN A 280 0.43 15.90 -1.41
N ILE A 281 1.60 16.06 -0.77
CA ILE A 281 1.85 15.53 0.58
C ILE A 281 1.31 16.53 1.59
N ALA A 282 0.32 16.10 2.37
CA ALA A 282 -0.27 16.88 3.46
C ALA A 282 -0.59 15.95 4.64
N VAL A 283 0.33 15.85 5.57
CA VAL A 283 0.25 14.93 6.74
C VAL A 283 -0.96 15.25 7.62
N GLU A 284 -1.21 16.53 7.86
CA GLU A 284 -2.29 16.98 8.76
C GLU A 284 -3.65 17.05 8.05
N ASP A 285 -4.68 16.56 8.73
CA ASP A 285 -6.05 16.48 8.22
C ASP A 285 -6.64 17.83 7.83
N SER A 286 -6.47 18.86 8.66
CA SER A 286 -7.09 20.17 8.45
C SER A 286 -6.56 20.88 7.21
N PRO A 287 -5.24 21.05 6.98
CA PRO A 287 -4.72 21.61 5.74
C PRO A 287 -5.15 20.83 4.51
N ARG A 288 -5.16 19.49 4.56
CA ARG A 288 -5.58 18.63 3.45
C ARG A 288 -7.04 18.84 3.08
N TRP A 289 -7.94 18.90 4.08
CA TRP A 289 -9.36 19.16 3.88
C TRP A 289 -9.64 20.58 3.34
N LEU A 290 -8.95 21.59 3.89
CA LEU A 290 -9.09 22.97 3.41
C LEU A 290 -8.60 23.15 1.97
N ASN A 291 -7.52 22.46 1.58
CA ASN A 291 -7.05 22.45 0.19
C ASN A 291 -8.10 21.84 -0.75
N PHE A 292 -8.72 20.73 -0.35
CA PHE A 292 -9.82 20.14 -1.11
C PHE A 292 -11.00 21.12 -1.26
N LYS A 293 -11.45 21.76 -0.19
CA LYS A 293 -12.57 22.73 -0.24
C LYS A 293 -12.29 23.93 -1.15
N ARG A 294 -11.02 24.31 -1.30
CA ARG A 294 -10.58 25.37 -2.23
C ARG A 294 -10.44 24.91 -3.68
N GLY A 295 -10.66 23.62 -3.97
CA GLY A 295 -10.45 23.06 -5.30
C GLY A 295 -8.99 22.81 -5.68
N ASN A 296 -8.08 22.78 -4.70
CA ASN A 296 -6.65 22.49 -4.92
C ASN A 296 -6.35 20.99 -5.00
N SER A 297 -7.31 20.13 -4.67
CA SER A 297 -7.26 18.68 -4.91
C SER A 297 -8.60 18.19 -5.45
N ASP A 298 -8.58 17.12 -6.23
CA ASP A 298 -9.73 16.65 -7.00
C ASP A 298 -10.64 15.71 -6.22
N TYR A 299 -10.12 15.09 -5.14
CA TYR A 299 -10.89 14.40 -4.13
C TYR A 299 -10.21 14.48 -2.77
N ALA A 300 -10.93 14.13 -1.73
CA ALA A 300 -10.38 13.95 -0.38
C ALA A 300 -11.18 12.92 0.40
N ASP A 301 -10.49 12.12 1.21
CA ASP A 301 -11.12 11.32 2.24
C ASP A 301 -11.55 12.26 3.39
N ILE A 302 -12.77 12.07 3.90
CA ILE A 302 -13.34 12.97 4.92
C ILE A 302 -12.65 12.72 6.26
N PRO A 303 -11.87 13.68 6.81
CA PRO A 303 -11.29 13.52 8.13
C PRO A 303 -12.36 13.50 9.22
N LYS A 304 -12.06 12.86 10.36
CA LYS A 304 -13.03 12.68 11.45
C LYS A 304 -13.63 14.00 11.97
N ASP A 305 -12.81 15.04 12.09
CA ASP A 305 -13.20 16.32 12.66
C ASP A 305 -14.08 17.16 11.71
N PHE A 306 -14.08 16.84 10.43
CA PHE A 306 -14.89 17.48 9.39
C PHE A 306 -16.08 16.63 8.93
N TYR A 307 -16.33 15.50 9.59
CA TYR A 307 -17.39 14.58 9.19
C TYR A 307 -18.76 15.24 9.18
N LYS A 308 -19.14 15.93 10.26
CA LYS A 308 -20.46 16.59 10.38
C LYS A 308 -20.63 17.80 9.44
N GLU A 309 -19.53 18.39 8.97
CA GLU A 309 -19.55 19.43 7.95
C GLU A 309 -19.96 18.85 6.58
N ALA A 310 -19.39 17.70 6.24
CA ALA A 310 -19.55 17.08 4.92
C ALA A 310 -20.73 16.11 4.85
N ILE A 311 -21.05 15.41 5.94
CA ILE A 311 -22.00 14.31 6.00
C ILE A 311 -23.12 14.61 7.00
N ASP A 312 -24.36 14.51 6.53
CA ASP A 312 -25.54 14.51 7.38
C ASP A 312 -25.54 13.22 8.25
N PRO A 313 -25.57 13.35 9.59
CA PRO A 313 -25.47 12.20 10.49
C PRO A 313 -26.63 11.22 10.39
N GLN A 314 -27.82 11.67 9.94
CA GLN A 314 -29.03 10.86 9.84
C GLN A 314 -29.07 10.08 8.53
N THR A 315 -28.87 10.77 7.42
CA THR A 315 -28.95 10.18 6.08
C THR A 315 -27.66 9.48 5.66
N LYS A 316 -26.54 9.81 6.31
CA LYS A 316 -25.19 9.37 5.92
C LYS A 316 -24.82 9.76 4.48
N GLN A 317 -25.46 10.79 3.93
CA GLN A 317 -25.17 11.40 2.61
C GLN A 317 -24.48 12.75 2.78
N LEU A 318 -24.04 13.36 1.67
CA LEU A 318 -23.47 14.71 1.69
C LEU A 318 -24.50 15.71 2.22
N THR A 319 -24.05 16.71 2.97
CA THR A 319 -24.87 17.87 3.36
C THR A 319 -25.26 18.69 2.13
N ASP A 320 -26.33 19.47 2.25
CA ASP A 320 -26.85 20.34 1.18
C ASP A 320 -25.79 21.27 0.60
N GLU A 321 -24.85 21.74 1.43
CA GLU A 321 -23.77 22.61 0.99
C GLU A 321 -22.89 21.92 -0.07
N PHE A 322 -22.50 20.67 0.16
CA PHE A 322 -21.65 19.90 -0.75
C PHE A 322 -22.43 19.45 -2.00
N VAL A 323 -23.70 19.07 -1.82
CA VAL A 323 -24.58 18.73 -2.94
C VAL A 323 -24.80 19.91 -3.87
N LYS A 324 -25.07 21.13 -3.33
CA LYS A 324 -25.21 22.36 -4.13
C LYS A 324 -23.95 22.74 -4.91
N LYS A 325 -22.77 22.34 -4.42
CA LYS A 325 -21.49 22.50 -5.15
C LYS A 325 -21.25 21.41 -6.20
N GLY A 326 -22.20 20.49 -6.40
CA GLY A 326 -22.09 19.38 -7.35
C GLY A 326 -21.09 18.29 -6.95
N MET A 327 -20.62 18.28 -5.70
CA MET A 327 -19.69 17.27 -5.19
C MET A 327 -20.37 15.90 -5.08
N LYS A 328 -19.59 14.84 -5.21
CA LYS A 328 -20.06 13.45 -5.14
C LYS A 328 -19.43 12.73 -3.96
N LEU A 329 -20.17 11.78 -3.36
CA LEU A 329 -19.70 10.91 -2.28
C LEU A 329 -19.46 9.50 -2.82
N SER A 330 -18.27 8.97 -2.56
CA SER A 330 -17.95 7.56 -2.72
C SER A 330 -17.74 6.94 -1.34
N LYS A 331 -18.26 5.73 -1.13
CA LYS A 331 -18.08 4.93 0.08
C LYS A 331 -17.53 3.57 -0.32
N ALA A 332 -16.44 3.16 0.30
CA ALA A 332 -15.86 1.85 0.04
C ALA A 332 -15.31 1.26 1.35
N ALA A 333 -15.59 -0.02 1.60
CA ALA A 333 -14.85 -0.78 2.58
C ALA A 333 -13.44 -1.01 2.03
N GLU A 334 -12.44 -0.70 2.85
CA GLU A 334 -11.06 -1.04 2.51
C GLU A 334 -10.79 -2.50 2.90
N PRO A 335 -10.10 -3.28 2.08
CA PRO A 335 -9.67 -4.62 2.45
C PRO A 335 -8.49 -4.54 3.42
N ASP A 336 -8.70 -3.96 4.59
CA ASP A 336 -7.67 -3.66 5.57
C ASP A 336 -8.02 -4.11 6.99
N VAL A 337 -7.01 -4.13 7.83
CA VAL A 337 -7.17 -4.22 9.28
C VAL A 337 -6.26 -3.22 9.96
N THR A 338 -6.81 -2.38 10.86
CA THR A 338 -6.02 -1.62 11.82
C THR A 338 -5.78 -2.47 13.05
N TYR A 339 -4.60 -2.42 13.61
CA TYR A 339 -4.26 -3.27 14.75
C TYR A 339 -3.18 -2.68 15.63
N ILE A 340 -3.12 -3.15 16.87
CA ILE A 340 -2.02 -2.92 17.80
C ILE A 340 -1.21 -4.20 17.88
N ALA A 341 0.05 -4.15 17.46
CA ALA A 341 0.94 -5.30 17.44
C ALA A 341 1.93 -5.26 18.60
N PHE A 342 2.37 -6.44 18.99
CA PHE A 342 3.38 -6.68 20.00
C PHE A 342 4.57 -7.42 19.40
N ASN A 343 5.78 -6.98 19.68
CA ASN A 343 6.95 -7.82 19.47
C ASN A 343 6.98 -8.90 20.57
N VAL A 344 6.50 -10.10 20.26
CA VAL A 344 6.35 -11.17 21.25
C VAL A 344 7.70 -11.69 21.77
N ASN A 345 8.81 -11.38 21.08
CA ASN A 345 10.17 -11.68 21.52
C ASN A 345 10.79 -10.57 22.36
N HIS A 346 10.17 -9.40 22.46
CA HIS A 346 10.65 -8.34 23.32
C HIS A 346 10.66 -8.82 24.78
N PRO A 347 11.79 -8.69 25.53
CA PRO A 347 11.93 -9.26 26.87
C PRO A 347 10.79 -8.89 27.82
N GLU A 348 10.34 -7.63 27.78
CA GLU A 348 9.29 -7.14 28.66
C GLU A 348 7.89 -7.65 28.27
N ILE A 349 7.58 -7.82 26.97
CA ILE A 349 6.32 -8.43 26.50
C ILE A 349 6.29 -9.92 26.83
N LYS A 350 7.44 -10.59 26.68
CA LYS A 350 7.58 -12.04 26.96
C LYS A 350 7.32 -12.40 28.42
N LYS A 351 7.67 -11.50 29.38
CA LYS A 351 7.43 -11.72 30.82
C LYS A 351 5.96 -11.96 31.15
N GLY A 352 5.04 -11.17 30.55
CA GLY A 352 3.60 -11.31 30.78
C GLY A 352 2.90 -12.29 29.85
N GLY A 353 3.58 -12.70 28.78
CA GLY A 353 3.06 -13.65 27.80
C GLY A 353 1.74 -13.24 27.13
N PRO A 354 0.93 -14.20 26.70
CA PRO A 354 -0.38 -13.92 26.11
C PRO A 354 -1.34 -13.20 27.07
N HIS A 355 -1.27 -13.47 28.38
CA HIS A 355 -2.15 -12.87 29.38
C HIS A 355 -1.99 -11.35 29.49
N LEU A 356 -0.76 -10.83 29.39
CA LEU A 356 -0.53 -9.38 29.35
C LEU A 356 -1.22 -8.75 28.12
N ARG A 357 -1.12 -9.38 26.95
CA ARG A 357 -1.70 -8.89 25.71
C ARG A 357 -3.24 -8.98 25.72
N LYS A 358 -3.80 -10.08 26.29
CA LYS A 358 -5.24 -10.23 26.53
C LYS A 358 -5.78 -9.21 27.51
N ALA A 359 -5.03 -8.88 28.58
CA ALA A 359 -5.40 -7.82 29.52
C ALA A 359 -5.50 -6.46 28.82
N ILE A 360 -4.51 -6.13 27.97
CA ILE A 360 -4.54 -4.91 27.15
C ILE A 360 -5.74 -4.93 26.19
N ALA A 361 -6.03 -6.06 25.55
CA ALA A 361 -7.16 -6.18 24.63
C ALA A 361 -8.51 -5.88 25.31
N HIS A 362 -8.76 -6.44 26.50
CA HIS A 362 -9.97 -6.15 27.30
C HIS A 362 -10.04 -4.71 27.82
N ALA A 363 -8.89 -4.04 28.00
CA ALA A 363 -8.86 -2.64 28.45
C ALA A 363 -9.27 -1.66 27.34
N LEU A 364 -9.10 -2.03 26.07
CA LEU A 364 -9.38 -1.17 24.92
C LEU A 364 -10.87 -1.19 24.55
N ASN A 365 -11.47 0.00 24.41
CA ASN A 365 -12.85 0.16 23.96
C ASN A 365 -12.88 0.44 22.45
N THR A 366 -12.94 -0.62 21.65
CA THR A 366 -12.94 -0.49 20.18
C THR A 366 -14.21 0.20 19.67
N GLU A 367 -15.37 -0.04 20.27
CA GLU A 367 -16.64 0.61 19.89
C GLU A 367 -16.55 2.12 20.07
N ALA A 368 -16.07 2.57 21.24
CA ALA A 368 -15.85 4.00 21.48
C ALA A 368 -14.82 4.59 20.50
N SER A 369 -13.78 3.82 20.14
CA SER A 369 -12.81 4.22 19.12
C SER A 369 -13.46 4.39 17.74
N ILE A 370 -14.32 3.48 17.34
CA ILE A 370 -15.06 3.56 16.06
C ILE A 370 -15.89 4.84 16.01
N GLU A 371 -16.61 5.17 17.08
CA GLU A 371 -17.40 6.40 17.13
C GLU A 371 -16.52 7.65 17.12
N GLN A 372 -15.46 7.67 17.92
CA GLN A 372 -14.63 8.86 18.12
C GLN A 372 -13.70 9.16 16.93
N PHE A 373 -13.08 8.12 16.35
CA PHE A 373 -12.04 8.29 15.32
C PHE A 373 -12.53 8.02 13.90
N TYR A 374 -13.63 7.27 13.76
CA TYR A 374 -14.17 6.90 12.45
C TYR A 374 -15.61 7.41 12.23
N ASN A 375 -16.25 8.04 13.23
CA ASN A 375 -17.65 8.48 13.15
C ASN A 375 -18.60 7.33 12.73
N GLY A 376 -18.41 6.15 13.27
CA GLY A 376 -19.15 4.93 12.92
C GLY A 376 -18.77 4.31 11.57
N ARG A 377 -17.72 4.79 10.89
CA ARG A 377 -17.29 4.31 9.56
C ARG A 377 -16.23 3.21 9.64
N ALA A 378 -16.43 2.25 10.50
CA ALA A 378 -15.57 1.09 10.60
C ALA A 378 -16.34 -0.11 11.16
N ILE A 379 -15.88 -1.31 10.82
CA ILE A 379 -16.36 -2.57 11.37
C ILE A 379 -15.36 -3.00 12.44
N LYS A 380 -15.83 -3.42 13.61
CA LYS A 380 -14.98 -3.98 14.67
C LYS A 380 -14.30 -5.24 14.16
N ALA A 381 -12.97 -5.28 14.21
CA ALA A 381 -12.21 -6.43 13.78
C ALA A 381 -12.08 -7.47 14.91
N HIS A 382 -12.39 -8.72 14.61
CA HIS A 382 -12.21 -9.86 15.50
C HIS A 382 -10.99 -10.70 15.10
N THR A 383 -10.57 -10.62 13.83
CA THR A 383 -9.42 -11.33 13.25
C THR A 383 -8.65 -10.39 12.32
N PRO A 384 -7.45 -10.76 11.85
CA PRO A 384 -6.74 -10.01 10.84
C PRO A 384 -7.44 -9.92 9.47
N ILE A 385 -8.33 -10.88 9.15
CA ILE A 385 -8.93 -11.02 7.82
C ILE A 385 -10.12 -10.08 7.69
N PRO A 386 -10.16 -9.14 6.71
CA PRO A 386 -11.25 -8.19 6.54
C PRO A 386 -12.45 -8.77 5.75
N PRO A 387 -13.63 -8.16 5.88
CA PRO A 387 -14.79 -8.47 5.03
C PRO A 387 -14.45 -8.34 3.53
N GLY A 388 -15.04 -9.23 2.72
CA GLY A 388 -14.83 -9.26 1.26
C GLY A 388 -13.58 -10.01 0.81
N VAL A 389 -12.74 -10.46 1.73
CA VAL A 389 -11.57 -11.31 1.46
C VAL A 389 -11.94 -12.78 1.66
N ALA A 390 -11.53 -13.64 0.73
CA ALA A 390 -11.76 -15.09 0.84
C ALA A 390 -11.13 -15.64 2.12
N GLY A 391 -11.95 -16.29 2.96
CA GLY A 391 -11.53 -16.76 4.29
C GLY A 391 -12.00 -15.90 5.46
N TYR A 392 -12.66 -14.76 5.21
CA TYR A 392 -13.35 -14.00 6.25
C TYR A 392 -14.53 -14.81 6.82
N ASP A 393 -14.65 -14.82 8.14
CA ASP A 393 -15.76 -15.47 8.87
C ASP A 393 -16.49 -14.40 9.70
N GLU A 394 -17.65 -13.98 9.25
CA GLU A 394 -18.49 -12.96 9.91
C GLU A 394 -19.00 -13.39 11.29
N ASN A 395 -19.05 -14.70 11.54
CA ASN A 395 -19.51 -15.29 12.80
C ASN A 395 -18.39 -15.53 13.81
N PHE A 396 -17.13 -15.21 13.42
CA PHE A 396 -16.02 -15.36 14.35
C PHE A 396 -16.03 -14.26 15.40
N VAL A 397 -16.04 -14.64 16.67
CA VAL A 397 -15.98 -13.71 17.79
C VAL A 397 -14.70 -13.91 18.58
N ASN A 398 -13.90 -12.88 18.70
CA ASN A 398 -12.74 -12.84 19.59
C ASN A 398 -13.20 -12.40 20.99
N PRO A 399 -13.20 -13.29 22.01
CA PRO A 399 -13.74 -12.98 23.33
C PRO A 399 -12.96 -11.87 24.06
N TYR A 400 -11.67 -11.69 23.73
CA TYR A 400 -10.81 -10.67 24.35
C TYR A 400 -11.03 -9.26 23.77
N LYS A 401 -11.87 -9.14 22.73
CA LYS A 401 -12.31 -7.83 22.19
C LYS A 401 -13.54 -7.25 22.91
N GLU A 402 -14.05 -7.91 23.95
CA GLU A 402 -15.02 -7.31 24.87
C GLU A 402 -14.29 -6.29 25.76
N HIS A 403 -14.74 -5.03 25.74
CA HIS A 403 -14.24 -4.03 26.68
C HIS A 403 -14.74 -4.33 28.09
N ASN A 404 -13.84 -4.80 28.97
CA ASN A 404 -14.19 -5.20 30.33
C ASN A 404 -12.94 -5.07 31.23
N LEU A 405 -12.94 -4.03 32.08
CA LEU A 405 -11.78 -3.73 32.95
C LEU A 405 -11.55 -4.79 34.03
N GLU A 406 -12.62 -5.49 34.47
CA GLU A 406 -12.45 -6.55 35.49
C GLU A 406 -11.80 -7.79 34.85
N LYS A 407 -12.27 -8.22 33.66
CA LYS A 407 -11.59 -9.29 32.90
C LYS A 407 -10.14 -8.90 32.56
N ALA A 408 -9.90 -7.63 32.22
CA ALA A 408 -8.56 -7.13 31.96
C ALA A 408 -7.64 -7.29 33.19
N LYS A 409 -8.12 -6.95 34.38
CA LYS A 409 -7.36 -7.14 35.64
C LYS A 409 -7.15 -8.62 35.98
N GLU A 410 -8.13 -9.48 35.71
CA GLU A 410 -7.99 -10.94 35.88
C GLU A 410 -6.88 -11.50 34.98
N GLU A 411 -6.87 -11.11 33.70
CA GLU A 411 -5.81 -11.50 32.78
C GLU A 411 -4.46 -10.92 33.20
N LEU A 412 -4.42 -9.68 33.71
CA LEU A 412 -3.19 -9.07 34.21
C LEU A 412 -2.63 -9.79 35.46
N LYS A 413 -3.52 -10.28 36.32
CA LYS A 413 -3.16 -11.14 37.46
C LYS A 413 -2.57 -12.48 37.00
N LYS A 414 -3.16 -13.11 35.95
CA LYS A 414 -2.61 -14.34 35.33
C LYS A 414 -1.25 -14.08 34.68
N ALA A 415 -1.02 -12.87 34.16
CA ALA A 415 0.27 -12.43 33.63
C ALA A 415 1.34 -12.24 34.72
N GLY A 416 0.97 -12.34 36.01
CA GLY A 416 1.88 -12.13 37.14
C GLY A 416 1.96 -10.68 37.64
N PHE A 417 1.09 -9.78 37.18
CA PHE A 417 1.10 -8.35 37.49
C PHE A 417 -0.22 -7.86 38.12
N PRO A 418 -0.63 -8.36 39.29
CA PRO A 418 -1.87 -7.93 39.91
C PRO A 418 -1.89 -6.40 40.09
N ASP A 419 -2.97 -5.74 39.64
CA ASP A 419 -3.14 -4.28 39.63
C ASP A 419 -1.96 -3.51 38.98
N GLY A 420 -1.26 -4.13 38.02
CA GLY A 420 -0.10 -3.57 37.35
C GLY A 420 1.20 -3.57 38.16
N LYS A 421 1.21 -4.13 39.37
CA LYS A 421 2.41 -4.17 40.24
C LYS A 421 3.50 -5.03 39.61
N GLY A 422 4.69 -4.45 39.41
CA GLY A 422 5.82 -5.13 38.79
C GLY A 422 5.73 -5.30 37.27
N ALA A 423 4.65 -4.82 36.65
CA ALA A 423 4.52 -4.84 35.20
C ALA A 423 5.56 -3.91 34.53
N PRO A 424 6.04 -4.28 33.34
CA PRO A 424 6.94 -3.41 32.59
C PRO A 424 6.23 -2.14 32.12
N GLU A 425 7.00 -1.07 31.91
CA GLU A 425 6.51 0.09 31.18
C GLU A 425 6.33 -0.29 29.70
N ILE A 426 5.12 -0.11 29.18
CA ILE A 426 4.80 -0.34 27.79
C ILE A 426 5.29 0.85 26.95
N VAL A 427 6.21 0.60 26.03
CA VAL A 427 6.64 1.61 25.05
C VAL A 427 5.79 1.46 23.79
N TYR A 428 4.92 2.43 23.56
CA TYR A 428 4.03 2.46 22.40
C TYR A 428 4.61 3.35 21.30
N GLU A 429 4.85 2.79 20.14
CA GLU A 429 5.33 3.49 18.95
C GLU A 429 4.14 3.91 18.08
N GLY A 430 3.83 5.19 18.05
CA GLY A 430 2.75 5.78 17.25
C GLY A 430 3.25 6.68 16.13
N THR A 431 2.35 7.15 15.28
CA THR A 431 2.66 8.14 14.22
C THR A 431 2.44 9.57 14.70
N ASN A 432 3.15 10.54 14.09
CA ASN A 432 3.19 11.94 14.52
C ASN A 432 2.05 12.83 14.00
N GLY A 433 1.19 12.35 13.08
CA GLY A 433 0.00 13.10 12.63
C GLY A 433 -1.05 13.26 13.75
N THR A 434 -1.94 14.25 13.64
CA THR A 434 -2.95 14.57 14.66
C THR A 434 -3.75 13.33 15.10
N THR A 435 -4.32 12.60 14.16
CA THR A 435 -5.08 11.37 14.45
C THR A 435 -4.19 10.28 15.07
N GLY A 436 -2.95 10.12 14.60
CA GLY A 436 -1.99 9.15 15.15
C GLY A 436 -1.63 9.45 16.61
N ARG A 437 -1.39 10.72 16.96
CA ARG A 437 -1.16 11.14 18.34
C ARG A 437 -2.35 10.84 19.24
N GLN A 438 -3.55 11.18 18.80
CA GLN A 438 -4.79 10.94 19.56
C GLN A 438 -5.07 9.45 19.78
N LEU A 439 -4.81 8.60 18.80
CA LEU A 439 -4.91 7.13 18.94
C LEU A 439 -3.88 6.60 19.97
N SER A 440 -2.66 7.14 19.96
CA SER A 440 -1.63 6.79 20.93
C SER A 440 -2.00 7.22 22.36
N GLU A 441 -2.55 8.41 22.52
CA GLU A 441 -3.05 8.94 23.80
C GLU A 441 -4.27 8.13 24.30
N ARG A 442 -5.19 7.72 23.41
CA ARG A 442 -6.27 6.81 23.74
C ARG A 442 -5.72 5.48 24.27
N PHE A 443 -4.77 4.86 23.57
CA PHE A 443 -4.16 3.61 24.02
C PHE A 443 -3.55 3.78 25.42
N GLN A 444 -2.77 4.83 25.64
CA GLN A 444 -2.19 5.12 26.95
C GLN A 444 -3.27 5.27 28.02
N PHE A 445 -4.29 6.09 27.77
CA PHE A 445 -5.38 6.35 28.72
C PHE A 445 -6.15 5.07 29.10
N GLU A 446 -6.49 4.24 28.13
CA GLU A 446 -7.27 3.02 28.36
C GLU A 446 -6.46 1.95 29.10
N VAL A 447 -5.20 1.77 28.72
CA VAL A 447 -4.30 0.78 29.33
C VAL A 447 -3.88 1.19 30.76
N GLN A 448 -3.78 2.49 31.06
CA GLN A 448 -3.51 2.98 32.42
C GLN A 448 -4.64 2.64 33.42
N LYS A 449 -5.89 2.44 32.97
CA LYS A 449 -7.02 2.06 33.85
C LYS A 449 -6.85 0.70 34.52
N ILE A 450 -5.99 -0.16 33.98
CA ILE A 450 -5.66 -1.46 34.57
C ILE A 450 -4.32 -1.46 35.31
N GLY A 451 -3.73 -0.28 35.56
CA GLY A 451 -2.51 -0.11 36.34
C GLY A 451 -1.20 -0.22 35.54
N LEU A 452 -1.24 -0.39 34.22
CA LEU A 452 -0.04 -0.42 33.39
C LEU A 452 0.46 0.99 33.07
N LYS A 453 1.78 1.15 33.08
CA LYS A 453 2.44 2.39 32.64
C LYS A 453 2.69 2.33 31.13
N VAL A 454 2.38 3.43 30.44
CA VAL A 454 2.60 3.53 29.00
C VAL A 454 3.38 4.80 28.69
N ARG A 455 4.45 4.66 27.91
CA ARG A 455 5.22 5.76 27.32
C ARG A 455 5.00 5.77 25.81
N ILE A 456 4.64 6.92 25.27
CA ILE A 456 4.41 7.11 23.83
C ILE A 456 5.68 7.65 23.19
N ASN A 457 6.11 6.99 22.10
CA ASN A 457 7.07 7.52 21.15
C ASN A 457 6.34 7.91 19.87
N SER A 458 6.46 9.15 19.45
CA SER A 458 5.87 9.66 18.21
C SER A 458 6.88 9.60 17.06
N ASN A 459 6.53 8.99 15.96
CA ASN A 459 7.41 8.73 14.82
C ASN A 459 6.81 9.26 13.53
N GLU A 460 7.66 9.64 12.59
CA GLU A 460 7.27 9.67 11.18
C GLU A 460 6.99 8.24 10.69
N PHE A 461 6.08 8.08 9.74
CA PHE A 461 5.65 6.76 9.24
C PHE A 461 6.83 5.89 8.80
N LYS A 462 7.77 6.48 8.03
CA LYS A 462 8.99 5.79 7.59
C LYS A 462 9.85 5.28 8.75
N ALA A 463 10.00 6.09 9.79
CA ALA A 463 10.79 5.71 10.97
C ALA A 463 10.10 4.61 11.78
N LEU A 464 8.76 4.64 11.87
CA LEU A 464 7.98 3.57 12.49
C LEU A 464 8.20 2.24 11.74
N GLN A 465 8.05 2.24 10.41
CA GLN A 465 8.28 1.05 9.60
C GLN A 465 9.71 0.50 9.77
N GLN A 466 10.72 1.36 9.79
CA GLN A 466 12.10 0.93 10.00
C GLN A 466 12.25 0.25 11.36
N LYS A 467 11.74 0.84 12.45
CA LYS A 467 11.78 0.25 13.80
C LYS A 467 11.13 -1.13 13.86
N THR A 468 9.97 -1.29 13.21
CA THR A 468 9.24 -2.57 13.20
C THR A 468 9.99 -3.62 12.40
N ASN A 469 10.53 -3.27 11.23
CA ASN A 469 11.31 -4.18 10.38
C ASN A 469 12.65 -4.60 11.02
N GLU A 470 13.24 -3.73 11.85
CA GLU A 470 14.45 -4.06 12.62
C GLU A 470 14.15 -4.86 13.90
N GLY A 471 12.86 -5.07 14.24
CA GLY A 471 12.45 -5.71 15.49
C GLY A 471 12.69 -4.86 16.74
N ASN A 472 12.86 -3.54 16.59
CA ASN A 472 13.18 -2.60 17.67
C ASN A 472 11.93 -1.97 18.33
N ALA A 473 10.73 -2.16 17.78
CA ALA A 473 9.49 -1.72 18.39
C ALA A 473 9.01 -2.72 19.44
N MET A 474 8.50 -2.24 20.57
CA MET A 474 7.90 -3.07 21.63
C MET A 474 6.40 -3.30 21.36
N VAL A 475 5.63 -2.22 21.22
CA VAL A 475 4.20 -2.19 20.91
C VAL A 475 3.96 -1.06 19.91
N TRP A 476 3.13 -1.27 18.88
CA TRP A 476 2.85 -0.22 17.89
C TRP A 476 1.46 -0.35 17.29
N GLY A 477 0.91 0.77 16.84
CA GLY A 477 -0.32 0.82 16.07
C GLY A 477 -0.02 1.02 14.58
N ILE A 478 -0.62 0.19 13.72
CA ILE A 478 -0.47 0.25 12.27
C ILE A 478 -1.72 -0.34 11.58
N ALA A 479 -1.80 -0.21 10.27
CA ALA A 479 -2.78 -0.90 9.45
C ALA A 479 -2.08 -1.76 8.40
N TRP A 480 -2.69 -2.88 8.03
CA TRP A 480 -2.34 -3.66 6.85
C TRP A 480 -3.47 -3.55 5.83
N LEU A 481 -3.15 -3.07 4.65
CA LEU A 481 -4.02 -3.09 3.48
C LEU A 481 -3.66 -4.33 2.65
N ALA A 482 -4.65 -5.07 2.19
CA ALA A 482 -4.41 -6.27 1.41
C ALA A 482 -3.63 -5.97 0.12
N ASP A 483 -2.57 -6.72 -0.12
CA ASP A 483 -1.85 -6.73 -1.40
C ASP A 483 -2.63 -7.50 -2.47
N TYR A 484 -3.41 -8.49 -2.03
CA TYR A 484 -4.31 -9.31 -2.86
C TYR A 484 -5.50 -9.85 -2.03
N PRO A 485 -6.64 -10.19 -2.66
CA PRO A 485 -7.90 -10.48 -1.97
C PRO A 485 -7.98 -11.95 -1.48
N ASP A 486 -6.99 -12.40 -0.72
CA ASP A 486 -6.93 -13.73 -0.12
C ASP A 486 -6.50 -13.65 1.35
N ALA A 487 -7.10 -14.47 2.22
CA ALA A 487 -6.75 -14.53 3.64
C ALA A 487 -5.25 -14.78 3.87
N GLU A 488 -4.61 -15.50 2.97
CA GLU A 488 -3.18 -15.82 3.07
C GLU A 488 -2.32 -14.55 3.17
N ASN A 489 -2.72 -13.43 2.53
CA ASN A 489 -2.03 -12.15 2.63
C ASN A 489 -1.98 -11.57 4.05
N PHE A 490 -2.96 -11.89 4.88
CA PHE A 490 -2.98 -11.51 6.29
C PHE A 490 -2.32 -12.57 7.18
N LEU A 491 -2.51 -13.85 6.86
CA LEU A 491 -1.99 -14.96 7.63
C LEU A 491 -0.46 -15.05 7.58
N GLN A 492 0.16 -14.67 6.48
CA GLN A 492 1.61 -14.65 6.29
C GLN A 492 2.33 -13.67 7.24
N LEU A 493 1.62 -12.64 7.72
CA LEU A 493 2.14 -11.68 8.68
C LEU A 493 2.36 -12.27 10.10
N LEU A 494 1.93 -13.51 10.29
CA LEU A 494 2.07 -14.26 11.54
C LEU A 494 2.85 -15.58 11.34
N TYR A 495 3.35 -15.81 10.12
CA TYR A 495 4.13 -17.00 9.81
C TYR A 495 5.56 -16.88 10.34
N GLY A 496 6.02 -17.89 11.10
CA GLY A 496 7.28 -17.83 11.82
C GLY A 496 8.53 -17.68 10.95
N LYS A 497 8.49 -18.10 9.67
CA LYS A 497 9.62 -17.88 8.74
C LYS A 497 9.69 -16.45 8.21
N ASN A 498 8.60 -15.69 8.30
CA ASN A 498 8.49 -14.32 7.85
C ASN A 498 8.83 -13.28 8.94
N LYS A 499 9.47 -13.68 10.04
CA LYS A 499 9.87 -12.75 11.13
C LYS A 499 10.73 -11.58 10.62
N ALA A 500 10.78 -10.52 11.40
CA ALA A 500 11.61 -9.36 11.12
C ALA A 500 13.05 -9.75 10.69
N PRO A 501 13.58 -9.17 9.61
CA PRO A 501 13.06 -8.01 8.84
C PRO A 501 11.95 -8.31 7.82
N GLY A 502 11.40 -9.51 7.81
CA GLY A 502 10.25 -9.88 6.99
C GLY A 502 8.92 -9.31 7.53
N PRO A 503 7.80 -9.56 6.83
CA PRO A 503 6.52 -8.91 7.12
C PRO A 503 5.89 -9.31 8.47
N ASN A 504 6.35 -10.39 9.12
CA ASN A 504 5.95 -10.74 10.48
C ASN A 504 6.74 -9.93 11.52
N ALA A 505 6.50 -8.63 11.60
CA ALA A 505 7.18 -7.73 12.54
C ALA A 505 6.88 -8.06 14.01
N SER A 506 5.78 -8.76 14.32
CA SER A 506 5.48 -9.25 15.68
C SER A 506 6.40 -10.37 16.15
N ASN A 507 7.18 -10.96 15.26
CA ASN A 507 8.06 -12.10 15.53
C ASN A 507 7.32 -13.33 16.10
N PHE A 508 6.02 -13.43 15.82
CA PHE A 508 5.20 -14.56 16.23
C PHE A 508 5.70 -15.85 15.58
N ASP A 509 5.77 -16.92 16.35
CA ASP A 509 6.29 -18.21 15.88
C ASP A 509 5.65 -19.36 16.66
N ASN A 510 4.53 -19.85 16.13
CA ASN A 510 3.82 -20.98 16.71
C ASN A 510 3.88 -22.18 15.75
N PRO A 511 4.43 -23.35 16.14
CA PRO A 511 4.61 -24.49 15.24
C PRO A 511 3.30 -25.01 14.62
N LYS A 512 2.19 -25.00 15.38
CA LYS A 512 0.89 -25.44 14.86
C LYS A 512 0.34 -24.45 13.84
N TYR A 513 0.44 -23.13 14.12
CA TYR A 513 0.08 -22.08 13.18
C TYR A 513 0.89 -22.21 11.88
N ASN A 514 2.21 -22.35 11.99
CA ASN A 514 3.10 -22.50 10.85
C ASN A 514 2.74 -23.72 9.99
N SER A 515 2.47 -24.86 10.61
CA SER A 515 2.06 -26.09 9.89
C SER A 515 0.73 -25.93 9.16
N LEU A 516 -0.25 -25.22 9.75
CA LEU A 516 -1.53 -24.91 9.11
C LEU A 516 -1.33 -23.93 7.96
N TYR A 517 -0.52 -22.87 8.15
CA TYR A 517 -0.21 -21.90 7.11
C TYR A 517 0.41 -22.56 5.88
N GLU A 518 1.41 -23.45 6.08
CA GLU A 518 2.07 -24.15 4.96
C GLU A 518 1.10 -25.02 4.14
N LYS A 519 0.00 -25.49 4.73
CA LYS A 519 -1.07 -26.18 4.01
C LYS A 519 -2.00 -25.20 3.30
N VAL A 520 -2.50 -24.19 4.04
CA VAL A 520 -3.50 -23.23 3.57
C VAL A 520 -2.99 -22.43 2.35
N ARG A 521 -1.72 -22.02 2.34
CA ARG A 521 -1.13 -21.22 1.26
C ARG A 521 -1.14 -21.89 -0.11
N GLY A 522 -1.16 -23.23 -0.15
CA GLY A 522 -1.22 -24.02 -1.40
C GLY A 522 -2.63 -24.42 -1.82
N MET A 523 -3.67 -24.04 -1.07
CA MET A 523 -5.05 -24.45 -1.33
C MET A 523 -5.85 -23.33 -1.98
N ALA A 524 -6.63 -23.66 -3.01
CA ALA A 524 -7.72 -22.81 -3.46
C ALA A 524 -8.81 -22.69 -2.38
N ASP A 525 -9.66 -21.65 -2.46
CA ASP A 525 -10.75 -21.47 -1.50
C ASP A 525 -11.67 -22.70 -1.49
N SER A 526 -11.89 -23.26 -0.32
CA SER A 526 -12.67 -24.45 -0.09
C SER A 526 -13.14 -24.53 1.36
N PRO A 527 -14.18 -25.32 1.68
CA PRO A 527 -14.61 -25.54 3.05
C PRO A 527 -13.49 -26.08 3.97
N GLU A 528 -12.63 -26.96 3.44
CA GLU A 528 -11.49 -27.50 4.16
C GLU A 528 -10.45 -26.42 4.49
N ARG A 529 -10.11 -25.58 3.50
CA ARG A 529 -9.23 -24.43 3.69
C ARG A 529 -9.78 -23.47 4.76
N ARG A 530 -11.06 -23.12 4.67
CA ARG A 530 -11.74 -22.24 5.64
C ARG A 530 -11.71 -22.81 7.05
N LYS A 531 -11.87 -24.14 7.23
CA LYS A 531 -11.72 -24.80 8.52
C LYS A 531 -10.32 -24.64 9.09
N MET A 532 -9.27 -24.84 8.28
CA MET A 532 -7.89 -24.66 8.72
C MET A 532 -7.61 -23.19 9.09
N ILE A 533 -8.11 -22.24 8.30
CA ILE A 533 -8.04 -20.80 8.62
C ILE A 533 -8.70 -20.52 9.97
N ARG A 534 -9.86 -21.12 10.24
CA ARG A 534 -10.53 -20.99 11.53
C ARG A 534 -9.67 -21.49 12.69
N GLU A 535 -9.01 -22.64 12.55
CA GLU A 535 -8.09 -23.15 13.55
C GLU A 535 -6.88 -22.22 13.76
N MET A 536 -6.38 -21.58 12.69
CA MET A 536 -5.33 -20.56 12.80
C MET A 536 -5.82 -19.32 13.56
N MET A 537 -7.07 -18.90 13.37
CA MET A 537 -7.66 -17.78 14.11
C MET A 537 -7.85 -18.12 15.60
N ASP A 538 -8.20 -19.35 15.94
CA ASP A 538 -8.26 -19.79 17.34
C ASP A 538 -6.87 -19.69 18.02
N ILE A 539 -5.79 -20.10 17.33
CA ILE A 539 -4.41 -19.92 17.82
C ILE A 539 -4.06 -18.44 17.95
N PHE A 540 -4.41 -17.62 16.94
CA PHE A 540 -4.19 -16.18 16.96
C PHE A 540 -4.84 -15.50 18.18
N VAL A 541 -6.07 -15.87 18.50
CA VAL A 541 -6.82 -15.33 19.65
C VAL A 541 -6.18 -15.76 20.96
N GLU A 542 -5.77 -17.01 21.07
CA GLU A 542 -5.13 -17.52 22.29
C GLU A 542 -3.75 -16.92 22.55
N GLU A 543 -2.96 -16.72 21.52
CA GLU A 543 -1.62 -16.14 21.64
C GLU A 543 -1.62 -14.60 21.60
N MET A 544 -2.62 -13.98 21.01
CA MET A 544 -2.81 -12.53 20.88
C MET A 544 -1.54 -11.77 20.45
N PRO A 545 -0.89 -12.12 19.33
CA PRO A 545 0.27 -11.36 18.86
C PRO A 545 -0.11 -9.95 18.40
N TRP A 546 -1.39 -9.75 18.03
CA TRP A 546 -2.03 -8.49 17.70
C TRP A 546 -3.33 -8.33 18.44
N ILE A 547 -3.76 -7.09 18.63
CA ILE A 547 -5.13 -6.73 18.94
C ILE A 547 -5.71 -6.13 17.66
N PRO A 548 -6.51 -6.87 16.87
CA PRO A 548 -7.18 -6.30 15.70
C PRO A 548 -8.18 -5.24 16.16
N GLU A 549 -8.17 -4.05 15.56
CA GLU A 549 -9.02 -2.95 15.98
C GLU A 549 -10.23 -2.80 15.06
N THR A 550 -9.98 -2.42 13.79
CA THR A 550 -11.08 -2.11 12.86
C THR A 550 -10.76 -2.50 11.42
N HIS A 551 -11.81 -2.70 10.62
CA HIS A 551 -11.80 -2.67 9.16
C HIS A 551 -12.46 -1.35 8.73
N ARG A 552 -11.75 -0.51 7.97
CA ARG A 552 -12.19 0.87 7.69
C ARG A 552 -13.18 0.95 6.53
N ILE A 553 -14.10 1.90 6.63
CA ILE A 553 -14.98 2.30 5.53
C ILE A 553 -14.62 3.74 5.17
N ILE A 554 -14.02 3.92 4.01
CA ILE A 554 -13.59 5.24 3.55
C ILE A 554 -14.75 5.98 2.89
N TYR A 555 -15.00 7.20 3.34
CA TYR A 555 -15.91 8.15 2.73
C TYR A 555 -15.08 9.21 2.03
N ARG A 556 -15.16 9.23 0.69
CA ARG A 556 -14.39 10.12 -0.18
C ARG A 556 -15.32 11.11 -0.87
N VAL A 557 -15.06 12.40 -0.72
CA VAL A 557 -15.75 13.45 -1.47
C VAL A 557 -14.92 13.80 -2.71
N GLN A 558 -15.61 13.98 -3.83
CA GLN A 558 -15.04 14.25 -5.14
C GLN A 558 -15.52 15.58 -5.66
N GLN A 559 -14.64 16.31 -6.33
CA GLN A 559 -15.00 17.54 -7.03
C GLN A 559 -15.95 17.25 -8.20
N PRO A 560 -16.82 18.21 -8.57
CA PRO A 560 -17.81 18.02 -9.63
C PRO A 560 -17.21 17.75 -11.02
N TRP A 561 -15.96 18.13 -11.22
CA TRP A 561 -15.22 17.89 -12.48
C TRP A 561 -14.51 16.53 -12.54
N LEU A 562 -14.41 15.79 -11.44
CA LEU A 562 -13.79 14.47 -11.44
C LEU A 562 -14.77 13.40 -11.93
N ARG A 563 -14.31 12.52 -12.82
CA ARG A 563 -15.06 11.37 -13.36
C ARG A 563 -14.31 10.08 -13.09
N ASN A 564 -15.06 8.99 -13.18
CA ASN A 564 -14.54 7.61 -13.13
C ASN A 564 -13.92 7.20 -11.77
N SER A 565 -14.18 7.92 -10.70
CA SER A 565 -13.62 7.59 -9.39
C SER A 565 -14.47 6.52 -8.70
N LYS A 566 -13.90 5.32 -8.54
CA LYS A 566 -14.47 4.19 -7.78
C LYS A 566 -13.54 3.83 -6.63
N GLY A 567 -14.10 3.65 -5.43
CA GLY A 567 -13.35 3.27 -4.23
C GLY A 567 -12.94 1.80 -4.20
N GLY A 568 -12.07 1.43 -3.25
CA GLY A 568 -11.66 0.04 -2.99
C GLY A 568 -10.87 -0.60 -4.14
N PHE A 569 -10.05 0.15 -4.88
CA PHE A 569 -9.19 -0.39 -5.93
C PHE A 569 -7.87 -0.91 -5.38
N MET A 570 -7.51 -2.16 -5.68
CA MET A 570 -6.29 -2.82 -5.20
C MET A 570 -5.07 -2.66 -6.11
N GLY A 571 -5.27 -2.20 -7.35
CA GLY A 571 -4.21 -2.12 -8.36
C GLY A 571 -3.23 -0.95 -8.22
N GLY A 572 -3.03 -0.42 -7.03
CA GLY A 572 -2.20 0.77 -6.80
C GLY A 572 -2.96 2.07 -7.08
N SER A 573 -2.37 2.99 -7.86
CA SER A 573 -3.02 4.26 -8.19
C SER A 573 -4.14 4.10 -9.22
N PRO A 574 -5.35 4.64 -8.97
CA PRO A 574 -6.41 4.68 -9.98
C PRO A 574 -6.19 5.80 -11.03
N ALA A 575 -5.13 6.58 -10.94
CA ALA A 575 -4.96 7.83 -11.68
C ALA A 575 -5.11 7.70 -13.21
N LYS A 576 -4.69 6.56 -13.80
CA LYS A 576 -4.83 6.35 -15.26
C LYS A 576 -6.29 6.32 -15.73
N TYR A 577 -7.22 5.94 -14.83
CA TYR A 577 -8.66 5.83 -15.10
C TYR A 577 -9.44 7.12 -14.78
N LEU A 578 -8.86 8.00 -13.96
CA LEU A 578 -9.53 9.22 -13.51
C LEU A 578 -9.46 10.30 -14.61
N ARG A 579 -10.61 10.96 -14.85
CA ARG A 579 -10.72 12.01 -15.87
C ARG A 579 -11.17 13.31 -15.25
N ILE A 580 -10.46 14.38 -15.58
CA ILE A 580 -10.88 15.76 -15.28
C ILE A 580 -11.72 16.28 -16.45
N VAL A 581 -12.93 16.75 -16.17
CA VAL A 581 -13.79 17.40 -17.15
C VAL A 581 -13.78 18.90 -16.85
N PRO A 582 -13.48 19.77 -17.82
CA PRO A 582 -13.59 21.21 -17.59
C PRO A 582 -15.00 21.56 -17.08
N GLU A 583 -15.10 22.44 -16.07
CA GLU A 583 -16.40 22.97 -15.68
C GLU A 583 -17.01 23.70 -16.87
N VAL A 584 -18.19 23.25 -17.31
CA VAL A 584 -18.96 23.96 -18.34
C VAL A 584 -19.54 25.22 -17.68
N GLY A 585 -18.90 26.37 -17.90
CA GLY A 585 -19.43 27.66 -17.54
C GLY A 585 -18.99 28.25 -16.18
N LYS A 586 -17.73 28.58 -16.06
CA LYS A 586 -17.26 29.74 -15.28
C LYS A 586 -16.52 30.70 -16.21
#